data_f5fb1aca0130abc06839b57228da04e3
#
_entry.id   f5fb1aca0130abc06839b57228da04e3
#
_cell.length_a   1.000
_cell.length_b   1.000
_cell.length_c   1.000
_cell.angle_alpha   90.00
_cell.angle_beta   90.00
_cell.angle_gamma   90.00
#
_symmetry.space_group_name_H-M   'P 1'
#
loop_
_entity.id
_entity.type
_entity.pdbx_description
1 polymer ?
#
loop_
_entity_poly.entity_id
_entity_poly.type
_entity_poly.pdbx_seq_one_letter_code
_entity_poly.pdbx_strand_id
1 'polypeptide(L)'
;RPCGCGRCGCLETYCSARGMARTAIELLQESTEDSPLRHVKEEEITSKAVYDAAEAGNPIAQEVFEMTGEILGESLADFMTFSSPEAIILFGGVTAAGERLLQPIRKALNKNLLCVYQTPQLLLSQLPTDDAAILGAAAVGVEAALHASGQSKGAMAS
;
A
#
# COMPACT_ATOMS: atom_id res chain seq x y z
N ARG A 1 14.49 -9.10 -2.10
CA ARG A 1 14.89 -8.16 -1.04
C ARG A 1 14.81 -8.82 0.33
N PRO A 2 15.85 -8.71 1.19
CA PRO A 2 15.77 -9.20 2.56
C PRO A 2 14.80 -8.33 3.39
N CYS A 3 14.05 -9.00 4.28
CA CYS A 3 13.07 -8.39 5.18
C CYS A 3 13.53 -8.50 6.64
N GLY A 4 13.15 -7.54 7.49
CA GLY A 4 13.43 -7.56 8.92
C GLY A 4 12.83 -8.75 9.67
N CYS A 5 11.88 -9.49 9.08
CA CYS A 5 11.35 -10.74 9.62
C CYS A 5 12.26 -11.97 9.40
N GLY A 6 13.44 -11.80 8.80
CA GLY A 6 14.41 -12.87 8.49
C GLY A 6 14.14 -13.59 7.15
N ARG A 7 13.08 -13.25 6.41
CA ARG A 7 12.77 -13.82 5.09
C ARG A 7 13.21 -12.89 3.97
N CYS A 8 13.06 -13.34 2.72
CA CYS A 8 13.23 -12.54 1.53
C CYS A 8 11.91 -12.46 0.74
N GLY A 9 11.73 -11.38 -0.03
CA GLY A 9 10.59 -11.23 -0.94
C GLY A 9 9.28 -10.82 -0.27
N CYS A 10 9.28 -10.37 0.99
CA CYS A 10 8.06 -9.90 1.65
C CYS A 10 7.49 -8.68 0.93
N LEU A 11 6.17 -8.65 0.72
CA LEU A 11 5.45 -7.56 0.05
C LEU A 11 5.78 -6.19 0.65
N GLU A 12 5.94 -6.10 1.97
CA GLU A 12 6.34 -4.89 2.68
C GLU A 12 7.63 -4.26 2.14
N THR A 13 8.60 -5.09 1.72
CA THR A 13 9.89 -4.60 1.23
C THR A 13 9.81 -3.93 -0.15
N TYR A 14 8.65 -3.95 -0.77
CA TYR A 14 8.33 -3.31 -2.05
C TYR A 14 7.25 -2.24 -1.91
N CYS A 15 6.17 -2.52 -1.19
CA CYS A 15 4.95 -1.71 -1.20
C CYS A 15 4.79 -0.79 0.02
N SER A 16 5.67 -0.86 1.03
CA SER A 16 5.69 0.10 2.13
C SER A 16 6.40 1.41 1.73
N ALA A 17 6.26 2.44 2.56
CA ALA A 17 6.98 3.71 2.37
C ALA A 17 8.51 3.51 2.25
N ARG A 18 9.08 2.60 3.06
CA ARG A 18 10.50 2.23 2.95
C ARG A 18 10.78 1.39 1.70
N GLY A 19 9.85 0.54 1.30
CA GLY A 19 9.94 -0.25 0.08
C GLY A 19 10.01 0.64 -1.17
N MET A 20 9.17 1.66 -1.25
CA MET A 20 9.18 2.65 -2.33
C MET A 20 10.48 3.46 -2.36
N ALA A 21 10.95 3.94 -1.22
CA ALA A 21 12.23 4.65 -1.12
C ALA A 21 13.40 3.77 -1.62
N ARG A 22 13.40 2.50 -1.23
CA ARG A 22 14.40 1.52 -1.69
C ARG A 22 14.30 1.28 -3.20
N THR A 23 13.11 1.17 -3.76
CA THR A 23 12.92 1.04 -5.21
C THR A 23 13.47 2.27 -5.94
N ALA A 24 13.24 3.48 -5.41
CA ALA A 24 13.79 4.71 -5.98
C ALA A 24 15.32 4.69 -5.99
N ILE A 25 15.96 4.28 -4.90
CA ILE A 25 17.42 4.17 -4.80
C ILE A 25 17.96 3.15 -5.82
N GLU A 26 17.34 1.96 -5.93
CA GLU A 26 17.74 0.92 -6.89
C GLU A 26 17.62 1.45 -8.33
N LEU A 27 16.52 2.10 -8.69
CA LEU A 27 16.33 2.69 -10.03
C LEU A 27 17.31 3.82 -10.32
N LEU A 28 17.63 4.65 -9.32
CA LEU A 28 18.65 5.69 -9.46
C LEU A 28 20.06 5.12 -9.72
N GLN A 29 20.38 3.96 -9.18
CA GLN A 29 21.65 3.28 -9.41
C GLN A 29 21.72 2.63 -10.80
N GLU A 30 20.59 2.13 -11.31
CA GLU A 30 20.50 1.45 -12.61
C GLU A 30 20.33 2.43 -13.79
N SER A 31 19.75 3.61 -13.58
CA SER A 31 19.48 4.62 -14.61
C SER A 31 20.50 5.75 -14.59
N THR A 32 20.75 6.32 -15.76
CA THR A 32 21.54 7.58 -15.91
C THR A 32 20.64 8.79 -16.08
N GLU A 33 19.31 8.62 -16.08
CA GLU A 33 18.36 9.72 -16.21
C GLU A 33 18.50 10.74 -15.09
N ASP A 34 18.27 12.01 -15.43
CA ASP A 34 18.28 13.09 -14.44
C ASP A 34 17.07 12.96 -13.49
N SER A 35 17.33 13.20 -12.21
CA SER A 35 16.29 13.14 -11.18
C SER A 35 16.63 14.06 -10.01
N PRO A 36 15.65 14.81 -9.49
CA PRO A 36 15.85 15.60 -8.28
C PRO A 36 16.26 14.72 -7.08
N LEU A 37 15.91 13.43 -7.09
CA LEU A 37 16.28 12.49 -6.03
C LEU A 37 17.80 12.21 -5.98
N ARG A 38 18.56 12.49 -7.06
CA ARG A 38 20.04 12.35 -7.04
C ARG A 38 20.73 13.38 -6.19
N HIS A 39 20.06 14.49 -5.89
CA HIS A 39 20.59 15.56 -5.05
C HIS A 39 20.23 15.38 -3.56
N VAL A 40 19.51 14.32 -3.24
CA VAL A 40 19.14 13.93 -1.88
C VAL A 40 20.01 12.74 -1.48
N LYS A 41 20.48 12.71 -0.23
CA LYS A 41 21.22 11.56 0.27
C LYS A 41 20.32 10.33 0.32
N GLU A 42 20.86 9.14 0.05
CA GLU A 42 20.07 7.90 0.01
C GLU A 42 19.24 7.68 1.30
N GLU A 43 19.82 7.96 2.46
CA GLU A 43 19.15 7.84 3.76
C GLU A 43 18.02 8.85 3.99
N GLU A 44 17.97 9.92 3.20
CA GLU A 44 16.95 10.98 3.25
C GLU A 44 15.86 10.78 2.18
N ILE A 45 16.03 9.84 1.24
CA ILE A 45 15.00 9.51 0.24
C ILE A 45 13.82 8.83 0.95
N THR A 46 12.68 9.50 0.94
CA THR A 46 11.42 9.03 1.52
C THR A 46 10.37 8.80 0.45
N SER A 47 9.31 8.04 0.77
CA SER A 47 8.15 7.91 -0.13
C SER A 47 7.52 9.27 -0.47
N LYS A 48 7.61 10.25 0.44
CA LYS A 48 7.15 11.62 0.17
C LYS A 48 8.04 12.30 -0.87
N ALA A 49 9.37 12.21 -0.75
CA ALA A 49 10.29 12.76 -1.75
C ALA A 49 10.06 12.13 -3.14
N VAL A 50 9.79 10.82 -3.19
CA VAL A 50 9.41 10.11 -4.42
C VAL A 50 8.09 10.64 -4.97
N TYR A 51 7.10 10.87 -4.12
CA TYR A 51 5.82 11.45 -4.54
C TYR A 51 6.00 12.85 -5.13
N ASP A 52 6.72 13.72 -4.43
CA ASP A 52 6.95 15.10 -4.86
C ASP A 52 7.70 15.14 -6.22
N ALA A 53 8.68 14.26 -6.42
CA ALA A 53 9.40 14.12 -7.70
C ALA A 53 8.48 13.58 -8.82
N ALA A 54 7.60 12.63 -8.51
CA ALA A 54 6.63 12.08 -9.46
C ALA A 54 5.59 13.12 -9.88
N GLU A 55 5.13 13.98 -8.96
CA GLU A 55 4.25 15.12 -9.26
C GLU A 55 4.95 16.15 -10.17
N ALA A 56 6.25 16.33 -10.01
CA ALA A 56 7.08 17.17 -10.89
C ALA A 56 7.36 16.51 -12.27
N GLY A 57 6.83 15.32 -12.54
CA GLY A 57 6.96 14.63 -13.81
C GLY A 57 8.24 13.80 -13.96
N ASN A 58 9.00 13.56 -12.88
CA ASN A 58 10.24 12.79 -12.96
C ASN A 58 9.96 11.31 -13.32
N PRO A 59 10.56 10.78 -14.40
CA PRO A 59 10.25 9.44 -14.89
C PRO A 59 10.65 8.33 -13.91
N ILE A 60 11.80 8.45 -13.23
CA ILE A 60 12.24 7.46 -12.23
C ILE A 60 11.22 7.36 -11.09
N ALA A 61 10.76 8.52 -10.58
CA ALA A 61 9.78 8.55 -9.51
C ALA A 61 8.41 8.01 -9.94
N GLN A 62 8.00 8.23 -11.20
CA GLN A 62 6.79 7.64 -11.78
C GLN A 62 6.93 6.13 -11.88
N GLU A 63 8.08 5.61 -12.31
CA GLU A 63 8.36 4.18 -12.39
C GLU A 63 8.27 3.49 -11.02
N VAL A 64 8.70 4.14 -9.93
CA VAL A 64 8.51 3.64 -8.56
C VAL A 64 7.04 3.37 -8.26
N PHE A 65 6.13 4.26 -8.65
CA PHE A 65 4.69 4.08 -8.45
C PHE A 65 4.13 2.95 -9.33
N GLU A 66 4.56 2.84 -10.59
CA GLU A 66 4.15 1.75 -11.48
C GLU A 66 4.59 0.39 -10.92
N MET A 67 5.86 0.24 -10.53
CA MET A 67 6.39 -1.00 -9.95
C MET A 67 5.69 -1.35 -8.63
N THR A 68 5.49 -0.37 -7.74
CA THR A 68 4.79 -0.58 -6.47
C THR A 68 3.35 -1.03 -6.72
N GLY A 69 2.66 -0.38 -7.65
CA GLY A 69 1.29 -0.71 -8.01
C GLY A 69 1.16 -2.06 -8.68
N GLU A 70 2.12 -2.43 -9.55
CA GLU A 70 2.15 -3.75 -10.19
C GLU A 70 2.29 -4.86 -9.16
N ILE A 71 3.30 -4.80 -8.28
CA ILE A 71 3.55 -5.80 -7.25
C ILE A 71 2.36 -5.91 -6.29
N LEU A 72 1.80 -4.78 -5.85
CA LEU A 72 0.66 -4.78 -4.94
C LEU A 72 -0.60 -5.32 -5.62
N GLY A 73 -0.87 -4.91 -6.85
CA GLY A 73 -2.04 -5.37 -7.62
C GLY A 73 -2.00 -6.87 -7.90
N GLU A 74 -0.83 -7.43 -8.25
CA GLU A 74 -0.63 -8.88 -8.39
C GLU A 74 -0.90 -9.60 -7.07
N SER A 75 -0.33 -9.13 -5.97
CA SER A 75 -0.55 -9.72 -4.65
C SER A 75 -2.02 -9.65 -4.21
N LEU A 76 -2.73 -8.57 -4.55
CA LEU A 76 -4.15 -8.45 -4.26
C LEU A 76 -4.99 -9.43 -5.11
N ALA A 77 -4.60 -9.68 -6.36
CA ALA A 77 -5.23 -10.70 -7.20
C ALA A 77 -5.08 -12.10 -6.59
N ASP A 78 -3.90 -12.42 -6.05
CA ASP A 78 -3.68 -13.67 -5.31
C ASP A 78 -4.58 -13.76 -4.08
N PHE A 79 -4.73 -12.69 -3.30
CA PHE A 79 -5.59 -12.67 -2.12
C PHE A 79 -7.07 -12.86 -2.46
N MET A 80 -7.52 -12.43 -3.64
CA MET A 80 -8.86 -12.69 -4.13
C MET A 80 -9.17 -14.18 -4.24
N THR A 81 -8.19 -15.02 -4.55
CA THR A 81 -8.40 -16.46 -4.80
C THR A 81 -8.89 -17.22 -3.57
N PHE A 82 -8.61 -16.76 -2.37
CA PHE A 82 -9.02 -17.43 -1.13
C PHE A 82 -9.95 -16.61 -0.23
N SER A 83 -10.06 -15.30 -0.42
CA SER A 83 -10.92 -14.46 0.43
C SER A 83 -12.10 -13.82 -0.29
N SER A 84 -11.99 -13.60 -1.62
CA SER A 84 -13.03 -13.03 -2.48
C SER A 84 -13.81 -11.87 -1.85
N PRO A 85 -13.13 -10.81 -1.35
CA PRO A 85 -13.79 -9.70 -0.69
C PRO A 85 -14.53 -8.81 -1.70
N GLU A 86 -15.62 -8.18 -1.28
CA GLU A 86 -16.34 -7.18 -2.08
C GLU A 86 -15.55 -5.87 -2.23
N ALA A 87 -14.73 -5.54 -1.22
CA ALA A 87 -13.91 -4.35 -1.20
C ALA A 87 -12.55 -4.61 -0.54
N ILE A 88 -11.52 -3.94 -1.05
CA ILE A 88 -10.17 -3.88 -0.48
C ILE A 88 -9.93 -2.46 -0.03
N ILE A 89 -9.69 -2.25 1.26
CA ILE A 89 -9.45 -0.94 1.84
C ILE A 89 -7.95 -0.78 2.09
N LEU A 90 -7.33 0.17 1.38
CA LEU A 90 -5.92 0.50 1.58
C LEU A 90 -5.78 1.57 2.68
N PHE A 91 -4.82 1.34 3.57
CA PHE A 91 -4.51 2.22 4.68
C PHE A 91 -3.00 2.42 4.81
N GLY A 92 -2.58 3.61 5.27
CA GLY A 92 -1.19 3.95 5.58
C GLY A 92 -0.69 5.17 4.82
N GLY A 93 0.52 5.67 5.18
CA GLY A 93 1.05 6.93 4.64
C GLY A 93 1.22 6.99 3.12
N VAL A 94 1.49 5.84 2.48
CA VAL A 94 1.64 5.76 1.02
C VAL A 94 0.32 6.02 0.28
N THR A 95 -0.82 5.77 0.93
CA THR A 95 -2.14 5.99 0.32
C THR A 95 -2.48 7.47 0.10
N ALA A 96 -1.76 8.38 0.75
CA ALA A 96 -1.87 9.82 0.49
C ALA A 96 -1.56 10.20 -0.97
N ALA A 97 -0.85 9.33 -1.72
CA ALA A 97 -0.61 9.51 -3.15
C ALA A 97 -1.87 9.33 -4.03
N GLY A 98 -2.99 8.88 -3.45
CA GLY A 98 -4.28 8.80 -4.14
C GLY A 98 -4.22 8.01 -5.45
N GLU A 99 -4.74 8.60 -6.54
CA GLU A 99 -4.83 7.95 -7.84
C GLU A 99 -3.48 7.57 -8.45
N ARG A 100 -2.41 8.27 -8.11
CA ARG A 100 -1.05 7.92 -8.57
C ARG A 100 -0.64 6.51 -8.12
N LEU A 101 -1.10 6.08 -6.95
CA LEU A 101 -0.89 4.72 -6.44
C LEU A 101 -2.01 3.78 -6.90
N LEU A 102 -3.28 4.23 -6.84
CA LEU A 102 -4.43 3.37 -7.11
C LEU A 102 -4.52 2.93 -8.57
N GLN A 103 -4.15 3.79 -9.52
CA GLN A 103 -4.26 3.49 -10.94
C GLN A 103 -3.41 2.28 -11.35
N PRO A 104 -2.09 2.23 -11.06
CA PRO A 104 -1.28 1.06 -11.38
C PRO A 104 -1.72 -0.19 -10.61
N ILE A 105 -2.20 -0.06 -9.35
CA ILE A 105 -2.76 -1.19 -8.60
C ILE A 105 -3.99 -1.76 -9.32
N ARG A 106 -4.96 -0.93 -9.71
CA ARG A 106 -6.15 -1.38 -10.44
C ARG A 106 -5.80 -2.08 -11.74
N LYS A 107 -4.84 -1.52 -12.48
CA LYS A 107 -4.37 -2.09 -13.75
C LYS A 107 -3.79 -3.48 -13.54
N ALA A 108 -2.90 -3.66 -12.56
CA ALA A 108 -2.28 -4.94 -12.25
C ALA A 108 -3.28 -5.94 -11.65
N LEU A 109 -4.13 -5.50 -10.73
CA LEU A 109 -5.20 -6.33 -10.16
C LEU A 109 -6.11 -6.88 -11.28
N ASN A 110 -6.62 -6.04 -12.15
CA ASN A 110 -7.51 -6.46 -13.23
C ASN A 110 -6.81 -7.39 -14.24
N LYS A 111 -5.53 -7.18 -14.51
CA LYS A 111 -4.73 -8.01 -15.40
C LYS A 111 -4.55 -9.43 -14.86
N ASN A 112 -4.38 -9.55 -13.53
CA ASN A 112 -4.03 -10.82 -12.88
C ASN A 112 -5.23 -11.51 -12.21
N LEU A 113 -6.36 -10.83 -12.07
CA LEU A 113 -7.57 -11.40 -11.49
C LEU A 113 -8.14 -12.50 -12.38
N LEU A 114 -8.42 -13.66 -11.79
CA LEU A 114 -9.05 -14.77 -12.51
C LEU A 114 -10.49 -14.39 -12.90
N CYS A 115 -10.89 -14.77 -14.12
CA CYS A 115 -12.18 -14.39 -14.72
C CYS A 115 -13.43 -14.86 -13.96
N VAL A 116 -13.26 -15.75 -12.98
CA VAL A 116 -14.35 -16.24 -12.11
C VAL A 116 -14.68 -15.29 -10.96
N TYR A 117 -13.81 -14.31 -10.69
CA TYR A 117 -14.00 -13.32 -9.61
C TYR A 117 -14.51 -12.00 -10.16
N GLN A 118 -15.37 -11.35 -9.38
CA GLN A 118 -15.72 -9.95 -9.63
C GLN A 118 -14.60 -9.04 -9.13
N THR A 119 -14.32 -7.97 -9.87
CA THR A 119 -13.35 -6.97 -9.45
C THR A 119 -13.83 -6.30 -8.16
N PRO A 120 -13.04 -6.38 -7.06
CA PRO A 120 -13.42 -5.74 -5.80
C PRO A 120 -13.35 -4.21 -5.92
N GLN A 121 -14.08 -3.52 -5.06
CA GLN A 121 -13.89 -2.09 -4.89
C GLN A 121 -12.53 -1.83 -4.25
N LEU A 122 -11.71 -0.96 -4.85
CA LEU A 122 -10.44 -0.53 -4.25
C LEU A 122 -10.64 0.86 -3.63
N LEU A 123 -10.63 0.91 -2.31
CA LEU A 123 -10.96 2.09 -1.51
C LEU A 123 -9.76 2.57 -0.70
N LEU A 124 -9.70 3.87 -0.45
CA LEU A 124 -8.77 4.44 0.53
C LEU A 124 -9.48 4.62 1.87
N SER A 125 -8.80 4.25 2.94
CA SER A 125 -9.30 4.48 4.29
C SER A 125 -9.43 5.99 4.56
N GLN A 126 -10.52 6.37 5.20
CA GLN A 126 -10.75 7.75 5.67
C GLN A 126 -10.29 7.95 7.13
N LEU A 127 -9.76 6.90 7.77
CA LEU A 127 -9.24 7.02 9.13
C LEU A 127 -7.97 7.86 9.16
N PRO A 128 -7.81 8.74 10.17
CA PRO A 128 -6.56 9.47 10.37
C PRO A 128 -5.39 8.49 10.55
N THR A 129 -4.29 8.71 9.83
CA THR A 129 -3.13 7.81 9.84
C THR A 129 -2.49 7.68 11.21
N ASP A 130 -2.46 8.77 11.98
CA ASP A 130 -1.76 8.84 13.25
C ASP A 130 -2.52 8.11 14.38
N ASP A 131 -3.85 8.11 14.32
CA ASP A 131 -4.70 7.55 15.38
C ASP A 131 -5.26 6.14 15.04
N ALA A 132 -5.20 5.72 13.80
CA ALA A 132 -5.89 4.51 13.35
C ALA A 132 -5.41 3.23 14.05
N ALA A 133 -4.11 3.13 14.36
CA ALA A 133 -3.56 1.98 15.08
C ALA A 133 -4.11 1.91 16.53
N ILE A 134 -4.20 3.07 17.18
CA ILE A 134 -4.74 3.20 18.54
C ILE A 134 -6.24 2.92 18.52
N LEU A 135 -6.97 3.50 17.57
CA LEU A 135 -8.41 3.28 17.41
C LEU A 135 -8.73 1.82 17.10
N GLY A 136 -7.94 1.17 16.24
CA GLY A 136 -8.08 -0.24 15.93
C GLY A 136 -7.85 -1.13 17.15
N ALA A 137 -6.80 -0.88 17.92
CA ALA A 137 -6.51 -1.62 19.15
C ALA A 137 -7.62 -1.39 20.22
N ALA A 138 -8.11 -0.16 20.35
CA ALA A 138 -9.21 0.17 21.25
C ALA A 138 -10.52 -0.54 20.82
N ALA A 139 -10.82 -0.58 19.52
CA ALA A 139 -12.01 -1.26 19.00
C ALA A 139 -12.00 -2.77 19.32
N VAL A 140 -10.86 -3.44 19.15
CA VAL A 140 -10.70 -4.87 19.52
C VAL A 140 -10.92 -5.07 21.02
N GLY A 141 -10.39 -4.17 21.88
CA GLY A 141 -10.59 -4.22 23.31
C GLY A 141 -12.05 -4.04 23.71
N VAL A 142 -12.76 -3.08 23.10
CA VAL A 142 -14.19 -2.85 23.32
C VAL A 142 -15.03 -4.04 22.88
N GLU A 143 -14.76 -4.59 21.69
CA GLU A 143 -15.44 -5.78 21.18
C GLU A 143 -15.28 -6.98 22.12
N ALA A 144 -14.06 -7.25 22.59
CA ALA A 144 -13.79 -8.31 23.57
C ALA A 144 -14.57 -8.11 24.87
N ALA A 145 -14.65 -6.86 25.38
CA ALA A 145 -15.41 -6.53 26.60
C ALA A 145 -16.92 -6.72 26.40
N LEU A 146 -17.48 -6.31 25.24
CA LEU A 146 -18.90 -6.53 24.89
C LEU A 146 -19.25 -8.01 24.78
N HIS A 147 -18.38 -8.80 24.16
CA HIS A 147 -18.56 -10.26 24.11
C HIS A 147 -18.54 -10.89 25.50
N ALA A 148 -17.61 -10.48 26.36
CA ALA A 148 -17.53 -10.96 27.75
C ALA A 148 -18.76 -10.57 28.59
N SER A 149 -19.38 -9.42 28.33
CA SER A 149 -20.57 -8.93 29.01
C SER A 149 -21.92 -9.47 28.45
N GLY A 150 -21.90 -10.27 27.40
CA GLY A 150 -23.10 -10.83 26.75
C GLY A 150 -23.92 -9.81 25.92
N GLN A 151 -23.42 -8.62 25.65
CA GLN A 151 -24.11 -7.54 24.92
C GLN A 151 -23.83 -7.49 23.41
N SER A 152 -23.27 -8.54 22.80
CA SER A 152 -22.72 -8.52 21.43
C SER A 152 -23.74 -8.70 20.30
N LYS A 153 -25.03 -8.45 20.49
CA LYS A 153 -26.03 -8.52 19.41
C LYS A 153 -26.78 -7.21 19.24
N GLY A 154 -26.21 -6.22 18.55
CA GLY A 154 -26.99 -5.03 18.22
C GLY A 154 -26.29 -3.86 17.54
N ALA A 155 -24.98 -3.81 17.49
CA ALA A 155 -24.25 -2.58 17.09
C ALA A 155 -23.74 -2.54 15.64
N MET A 156 -24.14 -3.49 14.77
CA MET A 156 -23.70 -3.53 13.36
C MET A 156 -24.85 -3.41 12.35
N ALA A 157 -26.00 -2.84 12.75
CA ALA A 157 -27.13 -2.58 11.86
C ALA A 157 -27.65 -1.16 12.04
N SER A 158 -26.88 -0.15 11.61
CA SER A 158 -27.40 1.20 11.32
C SER A 158 -26.37 1.97 10.47
#